data_113fb121121dc417e810804bfae44dcb
#
_entry.id   113fb121121dc417e810804bfae44dcb
#
_cell.length_a   1.000
_cell.length_b   1.000
_cell.length_c   1.000
_cell.angle_alpha   90.00
_cell.angle_beta   90.00
_cell.angle_gamma   90.00
#
_symmetry.space_group_name_H-M   'P 1'
#
loop_
_entity.id
_entity.type
_entity.pdbx_description
1 polymer ?
#
loop_
_entity_poly.entity_id
_entity_poly.type
_entity_poly.pdbx_seq_one_letter_code
_entity_poly.pdbx_strand_id
1 'polypeptide(L)'
;MGSIKRVWCISLFLYLILLVGTSIADFVPGSYLTLPQCIAATEASAVYPNDPGWQDAKVGERIRIQRRPVVVTYPINTTQVQWLVQCANSFKRMPDPRNGGHSNIGSSSMDNSVVIDISYMDSVVIDAATQTAVVGGGIRLGPLYIELDKAGFTIISANHPTVGLSGAIASGGFGLQSRKYGVTGDLALEAEVVTADGSVLIANAITNPDLFWALRGGGGGKYGIVTQWKLQLIPIWAKFTVFNIIYFYTGFEEVLTNFWNWAYGSLDDISVSLIFTNNEINIQGHFLGGEKDLHGIVDPTGLFKVGNAKAVKHNDCTHLGSRAYFIDKDKTCDKIYLLNVGTSPFGPNYGDVPTLQTADVTPVTEGVIEGYGAALKQQRENVKTKSMFFAKELSVENITTITELAKTMAYGAHAELTTYGGILETQLTDLTAFPHRNGVAYHLLLEVPLTGNATIDEPALNYINTWEETLRPLSNGGSYVGYEDEDLTNPGLSYFGGNLETLKQIDSKYDPNNVFNAGQSLNQTTPSLTTDKCPFIAGGDPPGRRSTGVKINENSLVYITQILLTIVLLINL
;
A
#
# COMPACT_ATOMS: atom_id res chain seq x y z
N MET A 1 -42.64 45.71 41.53
CA MET A 1 -42.68 44.39 40.88
C MET A 1 -41.65 44.20 39.74
N GLY A 2 -40.72 45.11 39.55
CA GLY A 2 -39.69 45.02 38.46
C GLY A 2 -38.30 44.52 38.86
N SER A 3 -38.01 44.43 40.20
CA SER A 3 -36.66 44.11 40.67
C SER A 3 -36.40 42.60 40.90
N ILE A 4 -37.42 41.80 41.16
CA ILE A 4 -37.29 40.38 41.46
C ILE A 4 -37.05 39.51 40.19
N LYS A 5 -37.61 39.92 39.05
CA LYS A 5 -37.46 39.18 37.79
C LYS A 5 -36.03 39.26 37.18
N ARG A 6 -35.28 40.32 37.48
CA ARG A 6 -33.89 40.46 36.98
C ARG A 6 -32.87 39.59 37.75
N VAL A 7 -33.12 39.33 39.04
CA VAL A 7 -32.22 38.49 39.84
C VAL A 7 -32.36 37.02 39.45
N TRP A 8 -33.55 36.55 39.10
CA TRP A 8 -33.76 35.17 38.69
C TRP A 8 -33.16 34.86 37.30
N CYS A 9 -33.20 35.78 36.36
CA CYS A 9 -32.54 35.61 35.06
C CYS A 9 -31.02 35.57 35.15
N ILE A 10 -30.39 36.35 36.01
CA ILE A 10 -28.94 36.37 36.20
C ILE A 10 -28.49 35.08 36.91
N SER A 11 -29.25 34.60 37.94
CA SER A 11 -28.92 33.33 38.60
C SER A 11 -29.10 32.11 37.66
N LEU A 12 -30.12 32.11 36.79
CA LEU A 12 -30.31 31.06 35.82
C LEU A 12 -29.21 31.06 34.74
N PHE A 13 -28.76 32.26 34.31
CA PHE A 13 -27.66 32.38 33.34
C PHE A 13 -26.31 31.99 33.94
N LEU A 14 -26.04 32.33 35.21
CA LEU A 14 -24.88 31.87 35.95
C LEU A 14 -24.92 30.37 36.25
N TYR A 15 -26.09 29.79 36.50
CA TYR A 15 -26.25 28.32 36.67
C TYR A 15 -26.11 27.58 35.35
N LEU A 16 -26.56 28.16 34.21
CA LEU A 16 -26.31 27.61 32.87
C LEU A 16 -24.84 27.73 32.45
N ILE A 17 -24.17 28.80 32.82
CA ILE A 17 -22.71 28.95 32.59
C ILE A 17 -21.92 27.97 33.47
N LEU A 18 -22.38 27.66 34.68
CA LEU A 18 -21.79 26.65 35.55
C LEU A 18 -22.10 25.21 35.11
N LEU A 19 -23.21 24.98 34.38
CA LEU A 19 -23.56 23.67 33.81
C LEU A 19 -22.94 23.42 32.42
N VAL A 20 -22.52 24.47 31.70
CA VAL A 20 -21.75 24.37 30.44
C VAL A 20 -20.25 24.38 30.70
N GLY A 21 -19.85 24.70 31.93
CA GLY A 21 -18.46 24.59 32.41
C GLY A 21 -18.11 23.19 32.91
N THR A 22 -18.58 22.11 32.29
CA THR A 22 -17.80 20.87 32.31
C THR A 22 -16.55 21.15 31.49
N SER A 23 -15.53 21.65 32.17
CA SER A 23 -14.18 21.65 31.63
C SER A 23 -13.94 20.26 31.02
N ILE A 24 -13.80 20.20 29.71
CA ILE A 24 -13.03 19.13 29.11
C ILE A 24 -11.72 19.21 29.87
N ALA A 25 -11.51 18.31 30.83
CA ALA A 25 -10.25 18.26 31.57
C ALA A 25 -9.17 18.14 30.51
N ASP A 26 -8.29 19.13 30.46
CA ASP A 26 -7.20 19.11 29.47
C ASP A 26 -6.51 17.75 29.58
N PHE A 27 -6.42 17.02 28.45
CA PHE A 27 -5.74 15.73 28.42
C PHE A 27 -4.26 15.95 28.80
N VAL A 28 -3.85 15.36 29.92
CA VAL A 28 -2.46 15.46 30.43
C VAL A 28 -1.85 14.07 30.50
N PRO A 29 -1.07 13.65 29.50
CA PRO A 29 -0.59 12.26 29.34
C PRO A 29 0.15 11.72 30.57
N GLY A 30 0.95 12.55 31.25
CA GLY A 30 1.74 12.16 32.41
C GLY A 30 0.96 12.09 33.74
N SER A 31 -0.33 12.43 33.78
CA SER A 31 -1.13 12.45 35.02
C SER A 31 -1.79 11.11 35.36
N TYR A 32 -1.79 10.15 34.45
CA TYR A 32 -2.45 8.86 34.62
C TYR A 32 -1.50 7.83 35.28
N LEU A 33 -2.05 7.00 36.16
CA LEU A 33 -1.26 5.98 36.88
C LEU A 33 -1.01 4.71 36.06
N THR A 34 -1.87 4.43 35.08
CA THR A 34 -1.79 3.22 34.25
C THR A 34 -2.09 3.54 32.79
N LEU A 35 -1.51 2.75 31.89
CA LEU A 35 -1.80 2.87 30.44
C LEU A 35 -3.29 2.75 30.11
N PRO A 36 -4.07 1.78 30.66
CA PRO A 36 -5.52 1.73 30.42
C PRO A 36 -6.26 3.01 30.84
N GLN A 37 -5.88 3.66 31.94
CA GLN A 37 -6.49 4.93 32.36
C GLN A 37 -6.17 6.05 31.36
N CYS A 38 -4.93 6.13 30.88
CA CYS A 38 -4.53 7.11 29.87
C CYS A 38 -5.31 6.90 28.56
N ILE A 39 -5.40 5.65 28.09
CA ILE A 39 -6.15 5.32 26.86
C ILE A 39 -7.65 5.64 27.05
N ALA A 40 -8.25 5.28 28.17
CA ALA A 40 -9.66 5.59 28.43
C ALA A 40 -9.95 7.10 28.39
N ALA A 41 -9.00 7.94 28.86
CA ALA A 41 -9.13 9.39 28.82
C ALA A 41 -9.04 9.98 27.39
N THR A 42 -8.56 9.22 26.41
CA THR A 42 -8.57 9.65 25.00
C THR A 42 -9.96 9.49 24.34
N GLU A 43 -10.86 8.78 25.00
CA GLU A 43 -12.19 8.39 24.49
C GLU A 43 -12.12 7.53 23.20
N ALA A 44 -10.95 7.06 22.80
CA ALA A 44 -10.82 6.11 21.71
C ALA A 44 -11.27 4.72 22.16
N SER A 45 -11.99 4.02 21.30
CA SER A 45 -12.32 2.60 21.56
C SER A 45 -11.05 1.76 21.65
N ALA A 46 -11.04 0.77 22.56
CA ALA A 46 -9.89 -0.08 22.79
C ALA A 46 -10.30 -1.53 23.04
N VAL A 47 -9.49 -2.48 22.58
CA VAL A 47 -9.65 -3.93 22.80
C VAL A 47 -8.39 -4.46 23.46
N TYR A 48 -8.55 -5.09 24.63
CA TYR A 48 -7.48 -5.64 25.46
C TYR A 48 -7.40 -7.17 25.34
N PRO A 49 -6.30 -7.82 25.80
CA PRO A 49 -6.08 -9.26 25.64
C PRO A 49 -7.18 -10.20 26.15
N ASN A 50 -8.00 -9.76 27.11
CA ASN A 50 -9.09 -10.57 27.66
C ASN A 50 -10.47 -10.17 27.14
N ASP A 51 -10.54 -9.19 26.27
CA ASP A 51 -11.81 -8.70 25.73
C ASP A 51 -12.32 -9.61 24.62
N PRO A 52 -13.65 -9.70 24.43
CA PRO A 52 -14.22 -10.31 23.24
C PRO A 52 -13.64 -9.67 21.98
N GLY A 53 -13.34 -10.47 20.95
CA GLY A 53 -12.77 -9.97 19.68
C GLY A 53 -11.26 -9.72 19.69
N TRP A 54 -10.56 -9.89 20.82
CA TRP A 54 -9.11 -9.70 20.90
C TRP A 54 -8.32 -10.45 19.82
N GLN A 55 -8.67 -11.73 19.59
CA GLN A 55 -7.95 -12.56 18.63
C GLN A 55 -8.05 -12.03 17.19
N ASP A 56 -9.17 -11.41 16.85
CA ASP A 56 -9.36 -10.75 15.57
C ASP A 56 -8.69 -9.37 15.53
N ALA A 57 -8.79 -8.61 16.63
CA ALA A 57 -8.24 -7.27 16.75
C ALA A 57 -6.71 -7.24 16.60
N LYS A 58 -6.00 -8.18 17.22
CA LYS A 58 -4.53 -8.22 17.24
C LYS A 58 -3.89 -8.69 15.94
N VAL A 59 -4.63 -9.36 15.06
CA VAL A 59 -4.09 -10.01 13.86
C VAL A 59 -4.33 -9.14 12.63
N GLY A 60 -3.30 -8.97 11.80
CA GLY A 60 -3.41 -8.37 10.47
C GLY A 60 -3.87 -9.37 9.42
N GLU A 61 -3.55 -9.09 8.15
CA GLU A 61 -3.87 -9.93 6.99
C GLU A 61 -3.16 -11.28 7.04
N ARG A 62 -1.90 -11.31 7.47
CA ARG A 62 -1.06 -12.52 7.49
C ARG A 62 -1.26 -13.28 8.81
N ILE A 63 -2.15 -14.27 8.82
CA ILE A 63 -2.51 -15.03 10.04
C ILE A 63 -1.37 -15.84 10.64
N ARG A 64 -0.31 -16.16 9.87
CA ARG A 64 0.90 -16.80 10.40
C ARG A 64 1.63 -15.94 11.43
N ILE A 65 1.43 -14.62 11.37
CA ILE A 65 2.10 -13.66 12.24
C ILE A 65 1.28 -13.48 13.50
N GLN A 66 1.71 -14.10 14.58
CA GLN A 66 1.00 -14.10 15.88
C GLN A 66 1.69 -13.16 16.87
N ARG A 67 1.55 -11.84 16.66
CA ARG A 67 2.07 -10.80 17.55
C ARG A 67 1.19 -10.62 18.80
N ARG A 68 1.75 -9.98 19.83
CA ARG A 68 1.12 -9.77 21.13
C ARG A 68 1.23 -8.29 21.54
N PRO A 69 0.48 -7.39 20.90
CA PRO A 69 0.38 -6.01 21.37
C PRO A 69 -0.26 -5.98 22.78
N VAL A 70 -0.12 -4.88 23.51
CA VAL A 70 -0.75 -4.73 24.84
C VAL A 70 -2.20 -4.30 24.73
N VAL A 71 -2.55 -3.61 23.64
CA VAL A 71 -3.91 -3.12 23.36
C VAL A 71 -4.00 -2.76 21.87
N VAL A 72 -5.20 -2.85 21.32
CA VAL A 72 -5.54 -2.29 20.01
C VAL A 72 -6.56 -1.16 20.22
N THR A 73 -6.24 0.03 19.71
CA THR A 73 -7.08 1.24 19.87
C THR A 73 -7.60 1.69 18.52
N TYR A 74 -8.79 2.30 18.52
CA TYR A 74 -9.51 2.73 17.32
C TYR A 74 -9.90 4.22 17.44
N PRO A 75 -8.99 5.16 17.15
CA PRO A 75 -9.29 6.58 17.13
C PRO A 75 -10.19 6.93 15.94
N ILE A 76 -11.03 7.97 16.13
CA ILE A 76 -11.92 8.49 15.09
C ILE A 76 -11.52 9.88 14.59
N ASN A 77 -10.48 10.48 15.18
CA ASN A 77 -9.97 11.80 14.82
C ASN A 77 -8.49 11.97 15.20
N THR A 78 -7.86 12.98 14.65
CA THR A 78 -6.44 13.31 14.84
C THR A 78 -6.08 13.57 16.31
N THR A 79 -6.96 14.21 17.06
CA THR A 79 -6.72 14.50 18.50
C THR A 79 -6.60 13.21 19.31
N GLN A 80 -7.44 12.23 19.05
CA GLN A 80 -7.32 10.93 19.72
C GLN A 80 -6.02 10.21 19.33
N VAL A 81 -5.58 10.30 18.06
CA VAL A 81 -4.29 9.77 17.63
C VAL A 81 -3.13 10.43 18.39
N GLN A 82 -3.14 11.77 18.51
CA GLN A 82 -2.15 12.50 19.31
C GLN A 82 -2.07 11.99 20.74
N TRP A 83 -3.20 11.90 21.42
CA TRP A 83 -3.28 11.47 22.80
C TRP A 83 -2.84 10.01 22.96
N LEU A 84 -3.17 9.13 22.03
CA LEU A 84 -2.72 7.75 22.05
C LEU A 84 -1.21 7.62 21.88
N VAL A 85 -0.60 8.40 20.97
CA VAL A 85 0.87 8.47 20.85
C VAL A 85 1.50 8.95 22.16
N GLN A 86 0.97 10.01 22.77
CA GLN A 86 1.46 10.52 24.04
C GLN A 86 1.26 9.55 25.20
N CYS A 87 0.14 8.80 25.25
CA CYS A 87 -0.06 7.72 26.21
C CYS A 87 0.99 6.63 26.04
N ALA A 88 1.18 6.13 24.81
CA ALA A 88 2.16 5.10 24.53
C ALA A 88 3.57 5.52 25.00
N ASN A 89 4.00 6.74 24.66
CA ASN A 89 5.28 7.32 25.05
C ASN A 89 5.43 7.41 26.58
N SER A 90 4.40 7.90 27.30
CA SER A 90 4.43 8.05 28.75
C SER A 90 4.60 6.71 29.48
N PHE A 91 4.12 5.63 28.89
CA PHE A 91 4.25 4.28 29.43
C PHE A 91 5.33 3.44 28.74
N LYS A 92 6.23 4.09 27.96
CA LYS A 92 7.35 3.44 27.24
C LYS A 92 6.88 2.25 26.40
N ARG A 93 5.78 2.46 25.67
CA ARG A 93 5.27 1.53 24.67
C ARG A 93 5.42 2.15 23.30
N MET A 94 5.65 1.30 22.30
CA MET A 94 5.67 1.73 20.92
C MET A 94 4.25 2.08 20.46
N PRO A 95 3.95 3.29 19.99
CA PRO A 95 2.74 3.56 19.22
C PRO A 95 2.89 2.90 17.85
N ASP A 96 2.01 1.98 17.52
CA ASP A 96 2.14 1.12 16.34
C ASP A 96 0.99 1.42 15.36
N PRO A 97 1.23 2.18 14.29
CA PRO A 97 0.18 2.58 13.37
C PRO A 97 -0.31 1.43 12.53
N ARG A 98 -1.64 1.28 12.43
CA ARG A 98 -2.29 0.32 11.55
C ARG A 98 -3.39 0.98 10.74
N ASN A 99 -3.39 0.73 9.43
CA ASN A 99 -4.48 1.06 8.51
C ASN A 99 -5.13 -0.24 8.02
N GLY A 100 -4.72 -0.82 6.88
CA GLY A 100 -5.24 -2.08 6.36
C GLY A 100 -4.71 -3.35 7.03
N GLY A 101 -3.57 -3.28 7.72
CA GLY A 101 -2.96 -4.44 8.37
C GLY A 101 -2.29 -5.44 7.42
N HIS A 102 -1.87 -5.02 6.24
CA HIS A 102 -1.31 -5.88 5.17
C HIS A 102 0.19 -6.16 5.28
N SER A 103 0.88 -5.75 6.36
CA SER A 103 2.30 -6.07 6.52
C SER A 103 2.56 -7.57 6.51
N ASN A 104 3.46 -8.02 5.65
CA ASN A 104 3.85 -9.43 5.53
C ASN A 104 4.65 -9.96 6.72
N ILE A 105 5.21 -9.06 7.55
CA ILE A 105 6.01 -9.39 8.75
C ILE A 105 5.35 -8.92 10.05
N GLY A 106 4.11 -8.39 9.96
CA GLY A 106 3.35 -7.93 11.12
C GLY A 106 3.84 -6.60 11.71
N SER A 107 4.43 -5.72 10.90
CA SER A 107 4.93 -4.40 11.31
C SER A 107 3.85 -3.46 11.83
N SER A 108 2.57 -3.78 11.66
CA SER A 108 1.43 -2.99 12.12
C SER A 108 0.69 -3.64 13.30
N SER A 109 1.36 -4.56 14.03
CA SER A 109 0.82 -5.21 15.24
C SER A 109 1.94 -5.83 16.08
N MET A 110 2.94 -5.02 16.43
CA MET A 110 4.16 -5.49 17.09
C MET A 110 3.93 -5.94 18.53
N ASP A 111 4.81 -6.80 19.03
CA ASP A 111 4.78 -7.24 20.42
C ASP A 111 4.98 -6.05 21.38
N ASN A 112 4.22 -6.02 22.46
CA ASN A 112 4.27 -4.99 23.50
C ASN A 112 3.92 -3.55 23.03
N SER A 113 3.38 -3.38 21.83
CA SER A 113 2.95 -2.08 21.28
C SER A 113 1.55 -1.68 21.74
N VAL A 114 1.24 -0.39 21.58
CA VAL A 114 -0.11 0.16 21.53
C VAL A 114 -0.46 0.28 20.04
N VAL A 115 -1.24 -0.65 19.52
CA VAL A 115 -1.70 -0.55 18.13
C VAL A 115 -2.71 0.58 18.01
N ILE A 116 -2.43 1.53 17.12
CA ILE A 116 -3.30 2.66 16.81
C ILE A 116 -3.90 2.40 15.41
N ASP A 117 -5.05 1.74 15.39
CA ASP A 117 -5.76 1.37 14.18
C ASP A 117 -6.67 2.52 13.73
N ILE A 118 -6.23 3.23 12.70
CA ILE A 118 -6.92 4.41 12.19
C ILE A 118 -8.04 4.09 11.20
N SER A 119 -8.48 2.84 11.09
CA SER A 119 -9.47 2.39 10.09
C SER A 119 -10.83 3.09 10.17
N TYR A 120 -11.16 3.77 11.27
CA TYR A 120 -12.35 4.61 11.40
C TYR A 120 -12.18 6.05 10.88
N MET A 121 -10.99 6.43 10.49
CA MET A 121 -10.69 7.71 9.86
C MET A 121 -10.76 7.55 8.34
N ASP A 122 -11.95 7.30 7.81
CA ASP A 122 -12.20 6.84 6.44
C ASP A 122 -13.04 7.81 5.59
N SER A 123 -13.13 9.06 6.02
CA SER A 123 -13.87 10.11 5.30
C SER A 123 -13.31 10.36 3.90
N VAL A 124 -14.19 10.71 2.95
CA VAL A 124 -13.84 11.11 1.59
C VAL A 124 -14.58 12.39 1.24
N VAL A 125 -13.86 13.46 0.92
CA VAL A 125 -14.41 14.73 0.45
C VAL A 125 -13.79 15.06 -0.90
N ILE A 126 -14.61 15.04 -1.96
CA ILE A 126 -14.18 15.23 -3.34
C ILE A 126 -14.44 16.66 -3.79
N ASP A 127 -13.44 17.31 -4.34
CA ASP A 127 -13.56 18.55 -5.11
C ASP A 127 -13.41 18.23 -6.60
N ALA A 128 -14.53 18.10 -7.30
CA ALA A 128 -14.54 17.77 -8.72
C ALA A 128 -13.99 18.92 -9.59
N ALA A 129 -14.05 20.17 -9.13
CA ALA A 129 -13.55 21.30 -9.89
C ALA A 129 -12.03 21.33 -9.97
N THR A 130 -11.35 20.96 -8.89
CA THR A 130 -9.89 20.83 -8.83
C THR A 130 -9.40 19.42 -9.10
N GLN A 131 -10.32 18.46 -9.25
CA GLN A 131 -10.02 17.03 -9.37
C GLN A 131 -9.15 16.53 -8.21
N THR A 132 -9.49 16.93 -7.00
CA THR A 132 -8.77 16.50 -5.79
C THR A 132 -9.74 15.88 -4.78
N ALA A 133 -9.21 15.07 -3.87
CA ALA A 133 -9.95 14.60 -2.70
C ALA A 133 -9.14 14.77 -1.43
N VAL A 134 -9.83 15.11 -0.35
CA VAL A 134 -9.33 15.00 1.03
C VAL A 134 -9.89 13.72 1.61
N VAL A 135 -8.99 12.83 2.04
CA VAL A 135 -9.31 11.45 2.40
C VAL A 135 -8.71 11.12 3.77
N GLY A 136 -9.51 10.51 4.64
CA GLY A 136 -9.02 10.00 5.92
C GLY A 136 -7.94 8.94 5.74
N GLY A 137 -6.88 9.02 6.54
CA GLY A 137 -5.71 8.13 6.43
C GLY A 137 -6.02 6.65 6.65
N GLY A 138 -7.15 6.35 7.28
CA GLY A 138 -7.59 5.00 7.63
C GLY A 138 -8.39 4.27 6.55
N ILE A 139 -8.78 4.93 5.47
CA ILE A 139 -9.61 4.30 4.44
C ILE A 139 -8.91 3.13 3.75
N ARG A 140 -9.69 2.13 3.37
CA ARG A 140 -9.25 1.01 2.53
C ARG A 140 -9.52 1.29 1.05
N LEU A 141 -8.76 0.66 0.16
CA LEU A 141 -8.82 0.94 -1.28
C LEU A 141 -10.18 0.59 -1.90
N GLY A 142 -10.81 -0.52 -1.50
CA GLY A 142 -12.11 -0.90 -2.05
C GLY A 142 -13.19 0.16 -1.84
N PRO A 143 -13.49 0.57 -0.60
CA PRO A 143 -14.39 1.69 -0.30
C PRO A 143 -13.98 2.99 -1.01
N LEU A 144 -12.68 3.31 -1.05
CA LEU A 144 -12.20 4.51 -1.73
C LEU A 144 -12.50 4.47 -3.23
N TYR A 145 -12.25 3.34 -3.91
CA TYR A 145 -12.58 3.19 -5.33
C TYR A 145 -14.08 3.39 -5.59
N ILE A 146 -14.94 2.85 -4.72
CA ILE A 146 -16.39 3.00 -4.84
C ILE A 146 -16.82 4.46 -4.68
N GLU A 147 -16.27 5.17 -3.69
CA GLU A 147 -16.63 6.58 -3.46
C GLU A 147 -16.14 7.49 -4.60
N LEU A 148 -14.92 7.27 -5.09
CA LEU A 148 -14.37 8.03 -6.20
C LEU A 148 -15.11 7.75 -7.52
N ASP A 149 -15.48 6.50 -7.79
CA ASP A 149 -16.22 6.09 -8.99
C ASP A 149 -17.58 6.79 -9.12
N LYS A 150 -18.31 6.96 -8.01
CA LYS A 150 -19.58 7.71 -7.97
C LYS A 150 -19.44 9.15 -8.47
N ALA A 151 -18.25 9.74 -8.31
CA ALA A 151 -17.93 11.10 -8.76
C ALA A 151 -17.23 11.14 -10.13
N GLY A 152 -17.02 9.99 -10.77
CA GLY A 152 -16.34 9.88 -12.07
C GLY A 152 -14.81 9.93 -11.99
N PHE A 153 -14.23 9.62 -10.83
CA PHE A 153 -12.79 9.65 -10.58
C PHE A 153 -12.25 8.32 -10.06
N THR A 154 -10.93 8.19 -10.13
CA THR A 154 -10.16 7.08 -9.56
C THR A 154 -8.79 7.55 -9.08
N ILE A 155 -8.05 6.64 -8.45
CA ILE A 155 -6.61 6.74 -8.17
C ILE A 155 -5.90 5.46 -8.63
N ILE A 156 -4.58 5.56 -8.75
CA ILE A 156 -3.73 4.38 -8.97
C ILE A 156 -3.36 3.79 -7.61
N SER A 157 -3.62 2.51 -7.43
CA SER A 157 -3.13 1.74 -6.28
C SER A 157 -3.34 0.24 -6.52
N ALA A 158 -3.01 -0.57 -5.51
CA ALA A 158 -3.21 -2.02 -5.52
C ALA A 158 -4.69 -2.41 -5.80
N ASN A 159 -4.89 -3.62 -6.30
CA ASN A 159 -6.25 -4.12 -6.60
C ASN A 159 -6.97 -4.66 -5.37
N HIS A 160 -6.23 -5.15 -4.38
CA HIS A 160 -6.83 -5.79 -3.23
C HIS A 160 -7.61 -4.76 -2.37
N PRO A 161 -8.93 -4.96 -2.16
CA PRO A 161 -9.81 -3.93 -1.59
C PRO A 161 -9.55 -3.64 -0.11
N THR A 162 -8.94 -4.57 0.64
CA THR A 162 -8.66 -4.41 2.07
C THR A 162 -7.34 -3.71 2.37
N VAL A 163 -6.51 -3.48 1.36
CA VAL A 163 -5.26 -2.70 1.51
C VAL A 163 -5.60 -1.29 2.00
N GLY A 164 -4.88 -0.81 3.01
CA GLY A 164 -5.05 0.54 3.53
C GLY A 164 -4.33 1.59 2.68
N LEU A 165 -4.99 2.71 2.42
CA LEU A 165 -4.46 3.80 1.60
C LEU A 165 -3.09 4.31 2.10
N SER A 166 -2.98 4.60 3.43
CA SER A 166 -1.74 5.15 4.00
C SER A 166 -0.58 4.18 3.88
N GLY A 167 -0.83 2.87 4.09
CA GLY A 167 0.18 1.83 3.88
C GLY A 167 0.60 1.71 2.41
N ALA A 168 -0.36 1.82 1.48
CA ALA A 168 -0.07 1.81 0.05
C ALA A 168 0.82 3.00 -0.36
N ILE A 169 0.46 4.23 0.03
CA ILE A 169 1.26 5.44 -0.25
C ILE A 169 2.65 5.32 0.36
N ALA A 170 2.75 4.88 1.61
CA ALA A 170 4.01 4.71 2.32
C ALA A 170 4.93 3.65 1.67
N SER A 171 4.37 2.74 0.88
CA SER A 171 5.12 1.76 0.10
C SER A 171 5.37 2.19 -1.37
N GLY A 172 4.91 3.38 -1.77
CA GLY A 172 4.87 3.83 -3.15
C GLY A 172 3.48 3.58 -3.77
N GLY A 173 2.95 2.36 -3.70
CA GLY A 173 1.60 2.04 -4.15
C GLY A 173 1.52 1.71 -5.64
N PHE A 174 2.12 0.61 -6.04
CA PHE A 174 2.07 0.10 -7.42
C PHE A 174 0.72 -0.59 -7.72
N GLY A 175 0.23 -0.44 -8.96
CA GLY A 175 -1.01 -1.04 -9.42
C GLY A 175 -1.17 -1.07 -10.94
N LEU A 176 -2.34 -1.53 -11.41
CA LEU A 176 -2.63 -1.82 -12.82
C LEU A 176 -2.40 -0.65 -13.81
N GLN A 177 -2.43 0.60 -13.34
CA GLN A 177 -2.30 1.77 -14.20
C GLN A 177 -1.02 2.54 -13.94
N SER A 178 -0.09 1.95 -13.17
CA SER A 178 1.16 2.61 -12.77
C SER A 178 2.05 2.96 -13.94
N ARG A 179 2.01 2.18 -15.02
CA ARG A 179 2.74 2.49 -16.26
C ARG A 179 2.36 3.85 -16.85
N LYS A 180 1.08 4.24 -16.74
CA LYS A 180 0.57 5.49 -17.29
C LYS A 180 0.64 6.67 -16.33
N TYR A 181 0.44 6.42 -15.03
CA TYR A 181 0.20 7.50 -14.08
C TYR A 181 1.18 7.53 -12.88
N GLY A 182 2.13 6.61 -12.82
CA GLY A 182 3.05 6.50 -11.68
C GLY A 182 2.51 5.62 -10.55
N VAL A 183 3.00 5.84 -9.34
CA VAL A 183 2.56 5.12 -8.14
C VAL A 183 1.59 5.96 -7.31
N THR A 184 0.86 5.35 -6.35
CA THR A 184 -0.12 6.08 -5.50
C THR A 184 0.51 7.28 -4.79
N GLY A 185 1.77 7.14 -4.33
CA GLY A 185 2.51 8.22 -3.68
C GLY A 185 2.74 9.45 -4.56
N ASP A 186 2.73 9.30 -5.90
CA ASP A 186 2.88 10.41 -6.84
C ASP A 186 1.60 11.26 -6.91
N LEU A 187 0.46 10.70 -6.55
CA LEU A 187 -0.82 11.41 -6.50
C LEU A 187 -1.04 12.17 -5.19
N ALA A 188 -0.22 11.95 -4.17
CA ALA A 188 -0.34 12.66 -2.89
C ALA A 188 0.12 14.12 -3.06
N LEU A 189 -0.72 15.06 -2.59
CA LEU A 189 -0.48 16.50 -2.61
C LEU A 189 -0.14 17.04 -1.23
N GLU A 190 -0.72 16.46 -0.18
CA GLU A 190 -0.54 16.88 1.21
C GLU A 190 -0.89 15.74 2.17
N ALA A 191 -0.27 15.75 3.34
CA ALA A 191 -0.56 14.84 4.45
C ALA A 191 -0.71 15.63 5.76
N GLU A 192 -1.66 15.25 6.61
CA GLU A 192 -1.69 15.58 8.03
C GLU A 192 -1.09 14.41 8.81
N VAL A 193 -0.10 14.68 9.66
CA VAL A 193 0.73 13.66 10.31
C VAL A 193 0.83 13.91 11.80
N VAL A 194 0.60 12.90 12.61
CA VAL A 194 0.96 12.90 14.04
C VAL A 194 2.36 12.31 14.19
N THR A 195 3.30 13.11 14.64
CA THR A 195 4.73 12.76 14.83
C THR A 195 5.00 12.02 16.14
N ALA A 196 6.23 11.57 16.33
CA ALA A 196 6.65 10.76 17.48
C ALA A 196 6.43 11.44 18.85
N ASP A 197 6.45 12.74 18.91
CA ASP A 197 6.16 13.55 20.12
C ASP A 197 4.66 13.82 20.34
N GLY A 198 3.80 13.38 19.41
CA GLY A 198 2.37 13.64 19.39
C GLY A 198 1.99 14.99 18.80
N SER A 199 2.90 15.72 18.16
CA SER A 199 2.59 16.95 17.44
C SER A 199 1.87 16.65 16.11
N VAL A 200 0.99 17.56 15.66
CA VAL A 200 0.37 17.48 14.33
C VAL A 200 1.12 18.39 13.37
N LEU A 201 1.57 17.83 12.26
CA LEU A 201 2.22 18.56 11.18
C LEU A 201 1.44 18.42 9.88
N ILE A 202 1.46 19.49 9.09
CA ILE A 202 1.11 19.43 7.66
C ILE A 202 2.38 19.22 6.87
N ALA A 203 2.37 18.25 5.97
CA ALA A 203 3.48 17.93 5.08
C ALA A 203 3.01 17.98 3.62
N ASN A 204 3.67 18.80 2.82
CA ASN A 204 3.42 18.97 1.38
C ASN A 204 4.69 19.46 0.68
N ALA A 205 4.64 19.78 -0.61
CA ALA A 205 5.81 20.23 -1.39
C ALA A 205 6.48 21.53 -0.86
N ILE A 206 5.79 22.31 -0.01
CA ILE A 206 6.26 23.59 0.52
C ILE A 206 6.53 23.48 2.03
N THR A 207 5.62 22.86 2.78
CA THR A 207 5.66 22.74 4.23
C THR A 207 6.14 21.35 4.62
N ASN A 208 7.21 21.24 5.43
CA ASN A 208 7.85 19.96 5.79
C ASN A 208 8.10 19.05 4.57
N PRO A 209 8.75 19.56 3.50
CA PRO A 209 8.86 18.84 2.22
C PRO A 209 9.70 17.55 2.34
N ASP A 210 10.65 17.49 3.26
CA ASP A 210 11.44 16.29 3.57
C ASP A 210 10.57 15.19 4.19
N LEU A 211 9.72 15.54 5.17
CA LEU A 211 8.74 14.60 5.73
C LEU A 211 7.77 14.11 4.64
N PHE A 212 7.25 15.03 3.82
CA PHE A 212 6.34 14.69 2.73
C PHE A 212 6.98 13.75 1.71
N TRP A 213 8.26 13.94 1.42
CA TRP A 213 9.03 13.04 0.56
C TRP A 213 9.14 11.65 1.17
N ALA A 214 9.51 11.54 2.46
CA ALA A 214 9.68 10.28 3.17
C ALA A 214 8.36 9.48 3.30
N LEU A 215 7.22 10.15 3.53
CA LEU A 215 5.91 9.52 3.64
C LEU A 215 5.45 8.85 2.33
N ARG A 216 6.05 9.19 1.19
CA ARG A 216 5.70 8.69 -0.14
C ARG A 216 6.70 7.64 -0.62
N GLY A 217 6.68 6.45 0.02
CA GLY A 217 7.51 5.32 -0.35
C GLY A 217 8.65 4.97 0.61
N GLY A 218 8.81 5.70 1.72
CA GLY A 218 9.84 5.43 2.74
C GLY A 218 9.49 4.34 3.74
N GLY A 219 8.39 3.62 3.53
CA GLY A 219 7.88 2.58 4.41
C GLY A 219 6.88 3.09 5.45
N GLY A 220 5.89 2.26 5.77
CA GLY A 220 4.82 2.61 6.71
C GLY A 220 5.29 2.66 8.16
N GLY A 221 4.69 3.56 8.96
CA GLY A 221 4.83 3.59 10.40
C GLY A 221 6.22 3.98 10.92
N LYS A 222 7.01 4.74 10.16
CA LYS A 222 8.37 5.16 10.56
C LYS A 222 8.47 6.66 10.89
N TYR A 223 7.73 7.49 10.20
CA TYR A 223 7.85 8.96 10.30
C TYR A 223 6.68 9.63 11.00
N GLY A 224 5.69 8.85 11.44
CA GLY A 224 4.46 9.32 12.06
C GLY A 224 3.23 8.56 11.58
N ILE A 225 2.08 8.96 12.11
CA ILE A 225 0.76 8.40 11.77
C ILE A 225 0.04 9.42 10.89
N VAL A 226 -0.19 9.08 9.63
CA VAL A 226 -0.93 9.96 8.70
C VAL A 226 -2.42 9.82 8.95
N THR A 227 -3.04 10.89 9.38
CA THR A 227 -4.47 10.96 9.70
C THR A 227 -5.32 11.42 8.53
N GLN A 228 -4.73 12.15 7.57
CA GLN A 228 -5.42 12.63 6.39
C GLN A 228 -4.46 12.80 5.21
N TRP A 229 -4.97 12.50 4.00
CA TRP A 229 -4.30 12.78 2.73
C TRP A 229 -5.12 13.73 1.87
N LYS A 230 -4.45 14.61 1.12
CA LYS A 230 -5.00 15.27 -0.06
C LYS A 230 -4.40 14.62 -1.30
N LEU A 231 -5.26 14.17 -2.21
CA LEU A 231 -4.87 13.40 -3.39
C LEU A 231 -5.28 14.13 -4.68
N GLN A 232 -4.46 14.04 -5.72
CA GLN A 232 -4.85 14.29 -7.10
C GLN A 232 -5.69 13.12 -7.60
N LEU A 233 -6.80 13.40 -8.24
CA LEU A 233 -7.69 12.40 -8.81
C LEU A 233 -7.48 12.27 -10.32
N ILE A 234 -7.81 11.10 -10.85
CA ILE A 234 -7.75 10.77 -12.27
C ILE A 234 -9.18 10.56 -12.76
N PRO A 235 -9.62 11.24 -13.83
CA PRO A 235 -10.90 10.96 -14.46
C PRO A 235 -10.98 9.51 -14.93
N ILE A 236 -12.13 8.86 -14.72
CA ILE A 236 -12.36 7.48 -15.15
C ILE A 236 -12.43 7.40 -16.67
N TRP A 237 -11.79 6.40 -17.23
CA TRP A 237 -11.90 6.06 -18.65
C TRP A 237 -13.28 5.48 -18.97
N ALA A 238 -13.74 5.74 -20.20
CA ALA A 238 -15.08 5.30 -20.62
C ALA A 238 -15.21 3.77 -20.69
N LYS A 239 -14.12 3.06 -20.96
CA LYS A 239 -14.07 1.61 -21.08
C LYS A 239 -12.76 1.05 -20.54
N PHE A 240 -12.85 -0.20 -20.08
CA PHE A 240 -11.74 -0.99 -19.62
C PHE A 240 -11.87 -2.39 -20.21
N THR A 241 -10.84 -2.90 -20.82
CA THR A 241 -10.79 -4.31 -21.25
C THR A 241 -9.84 -5.07 -20.34
N VAL A 242 -10.31 -6.17 -19.78
CA VAL A 242 -9.48 -7.15 -19.08
C VAL A 242 -9.36 -8.40 -19.94
N PHE A 243 -8.19 -9.04 -19.91
CA PHE A 243 -7.97 -10.26 -20.64
C PHE A 243 -7.16 -11.27 -19.84
N ASN A 244 -7.35 -12.55 -20.20
CA ASN A 244 -6.59 -13.67 -19.65
C ASN A 244 -6.29 -14.67 -20.76
N ILE A 245 -5.00 -14.97 -20.95
CA ILE A 245 -4.52 -15.97 -21.89
C ILE A 245 -3.91 -17.09 -21.06
N ILE A 246 -4.44 -18.30 -21.23
CA ILE A 246 -4.01 -19.48 -20.47
C ILE A 246 -3.20 -20.39 -21.40
N TYR A 247 -2.02 -20.81 -20.95
CA TYR A 247 -1.13 -21.69 -21.68
C TYR A 247 -0.84 -22.97 -20.88
N PHE A 248 -0.44 -24.02 -21.61
CA PHE A 248 0.24 -25.17 -21.02
C PHE A 248 1.74 -24.87 -20.89
N TYR A 249 2.44 -25.60 -20.05
CA TYR A 249 3.89 -25.47 -19.95
C TYR A 249 4.67 -25.85 -21.21
N THR A 250 4.06 -26.56 -22.14
CA THR A 250 4.65 -26.87 -23.45
C THR A 250 4.84 -25.58 -24.25
N GLY A 251 6.07 -25.26 -24.62
CA GLY A 251 6.40 -24.00 -25.32
C GLY A 251 6.53 -22.77 -24.41
N PHE A 252 6.65 -22.96 -23.10
CA PHE A 252 6.74 -21.86 -22.14
C PHE A 252 7.88 -20.87 -22.41
N GLU A 253 9.06 -21.35 -22.83
CA GLU A 253 10.20 -20.49 -23.14
C GLU A 253 9.87 -19.50 -24.27
N GLU A 254 9.11 -19.94 -25.28
CA GLU A 254 8.62 -19.08 -26.35
C GLU A 254 7.62 -18.04 -25.79
N VAL A 255 6.70 -18.45 -24.93
CA VAL A 255 5.73 -17.54 -24.28
C VAL A 255 6.45 -16.50 -23.45
N LEU A 256 7.41 -16.90 -22.62
CA LEU A 256 8.18 -15.99 -21.76
C LEU A 256 9.03 -15.01 -22.59
N THR A 257 9.71 -15.51 -23.62
CA THR A 257 10.51 -14.68 -24.53
C THR A 257 9.66 -13.63 -25.25
N ASN A 258 8.51 -14.04 -25.79
CA ASN A 258 7.61 -13.11 -26.47
C ASN A 258 6.98 -12.11 -25.49
N PHE A 259 6.57 -12.56 -24.31
CA PHE A 259 6.07 -11.68 -23.25
C PHE A 259 7.13 -10.64 -22.88
N TRP A 260 8.36 -11.07 -22.61
CA TRP A 260 9.46 -10.19 -22.23
C TRP A 260 9.75 -9.12 -23.28
N ASN A 261 9.83 -9.53 -24.53
CA ASN A 261 10.13 -8.60 -25.63
C ASN A 261 8.98 -7.63 -25.92
N TRP A 262 7.72 -8.09 -25.75
CA TRP A 262 6.55 -7.28 -26.04
C TRP A 262 6.14 -6.36 -24.89
N ALA A 263 6.07 -6.90 -23.68
CA ALA A 263 5.35 -6.29 -22.59
C ALA A 263 5.96 -4.96 -22.12
N TYR A 264 7.29 -4.88 -22.09
CA TYR A 264 8.00 -3.64 -21.73
C TYR A 264 7.76 -2.52 -22.74
N GLY A 265 7.82 -2.82 -24.03
CA GLY A 265 7.62 -1.87 -25.12
C GLY A 265 6.15 -1.60 -25.44
N SER A 266 5.20 -2.22 -24.74
CA SER A 266 3.77 -2.00 -24.95
C SER A 266 3.36 -0.58 -24.56
N LEU A 267 2.18 -0.14 -25.03
CA LEU A 267 1.63 1.16 -24.67
C LEU A 267 1.42 1.29 -23.16
N ASP A 268 1.55 2.50 -22.64
CA ASP A 268 1.33 2.77 -21.21
C ASP A 268 -0.12 2.55 -20.77
N ASP A 269 -1.05 2.48 -21.72
CA ASP A 269 -2.46 2.14 -21.49
C ASP A 269 -2.70 0.65 -21.18
N ILE A 270 -1.66 -0.19 -21.35
CA ILE A 270 -1.70 -1.63 -21.06
C ILE A 270 -0.80 -1.96 -19.88
N SER A 271 -1.36 -2.69 -18.91
CA SER A 271 -0.60 -3.37 -17.86
C SER A 271 -0.85 -4.85 -17.95
N VAL A 272 0.19 -5.66 -17.86
CA VAL A 272 0.09 -7.11 -17.92
C VAL A 272 0.95 -7.77 -16.87
N SER A 273 0.47 -8.93 -16.41
CA SER A 273 1.20 -9.85 -15.54
C SER A 273 1.28 -11.22 -16.19
N LEU A 274 2.45 -11.83 -16.10
CA LEU A 274 2.66 -13.24 -16.43
C LEU A 274 2.69 -14.03 -15.13
N ILE A 275 1.73 -14.92 -14.94
CA ILE A 275 1.54 -15.68 -13.71
C ILE A 275 1.86 -17.15 -13.97
N PHE A 276 2.72 -17.70 -13.13
CA PHE A 276 3.09 -19.11 -13.12
C PHE A 276 2.45 -19.81 -11.94
N THR A 277 1.87 -20.97 -12.19
CA THR A 277 1.39 -21.90 -11.16
C THR A 277 1.91 -23.31 -11.48
N ASN A 278 1.71 -24.27 -10.59
CA ASN A 278 2.11 -25.67 -10.86
C ASN A 278 1.41 -26.33 -12.07
N ASN A 279 0.33 -25.75 -12.59
CA ASN A 279 -0.51 -26.39 -13.61
C ASN A 279 -0.52 -25.63 -14.94
N GLU A 280 -0.36 -24.31 -14.90
CA GLU A 280 -0.57 -23.46 -16.07
C GLU A 280 0.17 -22.13 -15.96
N ILE A 281 0.27 -21.45 -17.08
CA ILE A 281 0.78 -20.11 -17.22
C ILE A 281 -0.34 -19.23 -17.69
N ASN A 282 -0.49 -18.06 -17.05
CA ASN A 282 -1.51 -17.09 -17.38
C ASN A 282 -0.87 -15.74 -17.72
N ILE A 283 -1.24 -15.14 -18.85
CA ILE A 283 -1.01 -13.72 -19.09
C ILE A 283 -2.32 -13.01 -18.79
N GLN A 284 -2.33 -12.22 -17.72
CA GLN A 284 -3.47 -11.37 -17.37
C GLN A 284 -3.16 -9.93 -17.71
N GLY A 285 -4.12 -9.22 -18.29
CA GLY A 285 -3.92 -7.84 -18.67
C GLY A 285 -5.13 -6.96 -18.39
N HIS A 286 -4.82 -5.67 -18.27
CA HIS A 286 -5.76 -4.57 -18.11
C HIS A 286 -5.43 -3.49 -19.14
N PHE A 287 -6.41 -3.07 -19.90
CA PHE A 287 -6.29 -2.06 -20.94
C PHE A 287 -7.28 -0.91 -20.72
N LEU A 288 -6.80 0.31 -20.88
CA LEU A 288 -7.59 1.54 -20.79
C LEU A 288 -8.25 1.83 -22.16
N GLY A 289 -9.21 1.03 -22.55
CA GLY A 289 -9.90 1.11 -23.83
C GLY A 289 -10.85 -0.05 -24.01
N GLY A 290 -11.52 -0.09 -25.18
CA GLY A 290 -12.43 -1.18 -25.53
C GLY A 290 -11.70 -2.36 -26.19
N GLU A 291 -12.35 -3.53 -26.19
CA GLU A 291 -11.82 -4.78 -26.74
C GLU A 291 -11.31 -4.64 -28.18
N LYS A 292 -12.05 -3.92 -29.03
CA LYS A 292 -11.65 -3.70 -30.43
C LYS A 292 -10.31 -2.97 -30.55
N ASP A 293 -10.06 -1.99 -29.68
CA ASP A 293 -8.82 -1.23 -29.67
C ASP A 293 -7.68 -2.09 -29.15
N LEU A 294 -7.94 -2.94 -28.13
CA LEU A 294 -6.98 -3.92 -27.63
C LEU A 294 -6.50 -4.86 -28.73
N HIS A 295 -7.43 -5.43 -29.52
CA HIS A 295 -7.07 -6.27 -30.66
C HIS A 295 -6.19 -5.57 -31.69
N GLY A 296 -6.46 -4.29 -31.97
CA GLY A 296 -5.64 -3.48 -32.87
C GLY A 296 -4.18 -3.37 -32.42
N ILE A 297 -3.93 -3.42 -31.09
CA ILE A 297 -2.62 -3.30 -30.47
C ILE A 297 -1.93 -4.64 -30.30
N VAL A 298 -2.65 -5.66 -29.83
CA VAL A 298 -2.06 -6.95 -29.42
C VAL A 298 -1.98 -7.96 -30.57
N ASP A 299 -2.96 -8.02 -31.45
CA ASP A 299 -2.96 -8.99 -32.56
C ASP A 299 -1.73 -8.90 -33.49
N PRO A 300 -1.21 -7.71 -33.84
CA PRO A 300 0.02 -7.59 -34.61
C PRO A 300 1.26 -8.19 -33.95
N THR A 301 1.28 -8.27 -32.62
CA THR A 301 2.39 -8.83 -31.85
C THR A 301 2.40 -10.36 -31.86
N GLY A 302 1.29 -10.97 -32.18
CA GLY A 302 1.09 -12.41 -32.11
C GLY A 302 0.92 -12.96 -30.69
N LEU A 303 0.88 -12.09 -29.64
CA LEU A 303 0.79 -12.53 -28.24
C LEU A 303 -0.38 -13.48 -27.99
N PHE A 304 -1.56 -13.20 -28.56
CA PHE A 304 -2.73 -14.07 -28.40
C PHE A 304 -2.63 -15.41 -29.15
N LYS A 305 -1.60 -15.60 -29.98
CA LYS A 305 -1.38 -16.81 -30.80
C LYS A 305 -0.14 -17.59 -30.42
N VAL A 306 0.71 -17.03 -29.55
CA VAL A 306 1.96 -17.67 -29.14
C VAL A 306 1.67 -18.93 -28.33
N GLY A 307 2.48 -19.97 -28.51
CA GLY A 307 2.54 -21.13 -27.61
C GLY A 307 1.29 -22.00 -27.54
N ASN A 308 0.39 -21.99 -28.53
CA ASN A 308 -0.87 -22.76 -28.51
C ASN A 308 -1.68 -22.47 -27.22
N ALA A 309 -2.17 -21.25 -27.08
CA ALA A 309 -3.00 -20.86 -25.94
C ALA A 309 -4.16 -21.87 -25.75
N LYS A 310 -4.31 -22.37 -24.52
CA LYS A 310 -5.43 -23.24 -24.11
C LYS A 310 -6.76 -22.48 -24.14
N ALA A 311 -6.73 -21.23 -23.74
CA ALA A 311 -7.87 -20.33 -23.73
C ALA A 311 -7.44 -18.88 -23.83
N VAL A 312 -8.22 -18.08 -24.54
CA VAL A 312 -8.12 -16.62 -24.57
C VAL A 312 -9.49 -16.07 -24.17
N LYS A 313 -9.51 -15.23 -23.14
CA LYS A 313 -10.74 -14.58 -22.65
C LYS A 313 -10.48 -13.08 -22.56
N HIS A 314 -11.42 -12.28 -23.00
CA HIS A 314 -11.45 -10.82 -22.82
C HIS A 314 -12.86 -10.37 -22.49
N ASN A 315 -12.95 -9.30 -21.69
CA ASN A 315 -14.23 -8.72 -21.28
C ASN A 315 -14.10 -7.20 -21.25
N ASP A 316 -15.02 -6.50 -21.86
CA ASP A 316 -15.25 -5.07 -21.61
C ASP A 316 -15.90 -4.92 -20.23
N CYS A 317 -15.32 -4.10 -19.37
CA CYS A 317 -15.76 -3.88 -17.99
C CYS A 317 -16.00 -2.39 -17.72
N THR A 318 -16.79 -2.13 -16.69
CA THR A 318 -16.79 -0.82 -16.02
C THR A 318 -15.47 -0.64 -15.24
N HIS A 319 -15.19 0.56 -14.75
CA HIS A 319 -14.02 0.82 -13.90
C HIS A 319 -13.99 -0.13 -12.69
N LEU A 320 -15.05 -0.16 -11.88
CA LEU A 320 -15.11 -1.06 -10.72
C LEU A 320 -15.11 -2.53 -11.11
N GLY A 321 -15.77 -2.88 -12.22
CA GLY A 321 -15.78 -4.23 -12.75
C GLY A 321 -14.39 -4.72 -13.13
N SER A 322 -13.56 -3.86 -13.73
CA SER A 322 -12.18 -4.21 -14.09
C SER A 322 -11.31 -4.50 -12.86
N ARG A 323 -11.52 -3.78 -11.75
CA ARG A 323 -10.83 -4.05 -10.49
C ARG A 323 -11.33 -5.33 -9.81
N ALA A 324 -12.66 -5.53 -9.79
CA ALA A 324 -13.26 -6.75 -9.25
C ALA A 324 -12.77 -8.01 -9.97
N TYR A 325 -12.53 -7.95 -11.29
CA TYR A 325 -12.01 -9.04 -12.09
C TYR A 325 -10.71 -9.65 -11.52
N PHE A 326 -9.78 -8.81 -11.05
CA PHE A 326 -8.47 -9.30 -10.58
C PHE A 326 -8.53 -10.00 -9.21
N ILE A 327 -9.56 -9.73 -8.41
CA ILE A 327 -9.78 -10.37 -7.10
C ILE A 327 -10.83 -11.49 -7.16
N ASP A 328 -11.63 -11.54 -8.22
CA ASP A 328 -12.63 -12.60 -8.42
C ASP A 328 -11.97 -13.89 -8.91
N LYS A 329 -12.23 -15.00 -8.22
CA LYS A 329 -11.74 -16.33 -8.63
C LYS A 329 -12.29 -16.77 -9.98
N ASP A 330 -13.53 -16.38 -10.29
CA ASP A 330 -14.20 -16.75 -11.55
C ASP A 330 -13.80 -15.84 -12.71
N LYS A 331 -13.02 -14.76 -12.42
CA LYS A 331 -12.58 -13.80 -13.42
C LYS A 331 -13.73 -13.19 -14.21
N THR A 332 -14.68 -12.58 -13.48
CA THR A 332 -15.83 -11.84 -14.04
C THR A 332 -15.78 -10.37 -13.64
N CYS A 333 -16.49 -9.49 -14.38
CA CYS A 333 -16.54 -8.05 -14.11
C CYS A 333 -17.73 -7.61 -13.25
N ASP A 334 -18.61 -8.52 -12.87
CA ASP A 334 -19.92 -8.25 -12.27
C ASP A 334 -19.91 -8.31 -10.75
N LYS A 335 -18.87 -8.87 -10.16
CA LYS A 335 -18.77 -9.03 -8.70
C LYS A 335 -18.19 -7.78 -8.02
N ILE A 336 -18.70 -6.60 -8.37
CA ILE A 336 -18.29 -5.31 -7.80
C ILE A 336 -18.44 -5.28 -6.27
N TYR A 337 -19.37 -6.06 -5.72
CA TYR A 337 -19.55 -6.19 -4.28
C TYR A 337 -18.30 -6.66 -3.53
N LEU A 338 -17.36 -7.35 -4.20
CA LEU A 338 -16.09 -7.76 -3.62
C LEU A 338 -15.21 -6.57 -3.22
N LEU A 339 -15.45 -5.39 -3.81
CA LEU A 339 -14.76 -4.15 -3.42
C LEU A 339 -15.33 -3.53 -2.15
N ASN A 340 -16.57 -3.89 -1.78
CA ASN A 340 -17.25 -3.31 -0.62
C ASN A 340 -16.83 -4.04 0.67
N VAL A 341 -15.58 -3.88 1.03
CA VAL A 341 -15.03 -4.36 2.30
C VAL A 341 -15.22 -3.28 3.35
N GLY A 342 -15.92 -3.57 4.43
CA GLY A 342 -16.13 -2.61 5.53
C GLY A 342 -14.82 -1.96 5.99
N THR A 343 -14.92 -0.76 6.55
CA THR A 343 -13.77 0.04 6.96
C THR A 343 -13.01 -0.59 8.13
N SER A 344 -13.70 -1.30 9.00
CA SER A 344 -13.10 -2.11 10.08
C SER A 344 -13.96 -3.32 10.38
N PRO A 345 -13.37 -4.47 10.77
CA PRO A 345 -14.11 -5.58 11.35
C PRO A 345 -14.81 -5.18 12.67
N PHE A 346 -14.47 -4.00 13.22
CA PHE A 346 -14.95 -3.47 14.48
C PHE A 346 -15.62 -2.10 14.31
N GLY A 347 -16.55 -1.95 13.33
CA GLY A 347 -17.27 -0.71 13.04
C GLY A 347 -17.99 -0.07 14.25
N PRO A 348 -18.38 1.23 14.19
CA PRO A 348 -18.98 1.98 15.30
C PRO A 348 -20.29 1.41 15.85
N ASN A 349 -20.87 0.42 15.21
CA ASN A 349 -22.05 -0.33 15.68
C ASN A 349 -21.68 -1.60 16.46
N TYR A 350 -20.49 -1.65 17.05
CA TYR A 350 -20.02 -2.79 17.83
C TYR A 350 -20.82 -3.04 19.14
N GLY A 351 -21.88 -2.30 19.42
CA GLY A 351 -22.83 -2.59 20.49
C GLY A 351 -23.60 -3.92 20.32
N ASP A 352 -23.69 -4.43 19.11
CA ASP A 352 -24.35 -5.68 18.75
C ASP A 352 -23.36 -6.74 18.28
N VAL A 353 -22.31 -7.02 19.08
CA VAL A 353 -21.47 -8.19 18.83
C VAL A 353 -22.33 -9.44 19.03
N PRO A 354 -22.61 -10.22 17.98
CA PRO A 354 -23.03 -11.59 18.21
C PRO A 354 -21.88 -12.23 18.98
N THR A 355 -22.14 -12.74 20.16
CA THR A 355 -21.23 -13.59 20.93
C THR A 355 -20.69 -14.66 19.98
N LEU A 356 -19.52 -14.40 19.40
CA LEU A 356 -18.77 -15.40 18.65
C LEU A 356 -18.31 -16.42 19.68
N GLN A 357 -19.11 -17.49 19.79
CA GLN A 357 -18.65 -18.72 20.41
C GLN A 357 -17.30 -19.06 19.79
N THR A 358 -16.36 -19.41 20.64
CA THR A 358 -15.06 -19.97 20.28
C THR A 358 -15.26 -21.07 19.23
N ALA A 359 -15.19 -20.70 17.96
CA ALA A 359 -15.16 -21.67 16.90
C ALA A 359 -13.70 -22.03 16.66
N ASP A 360 -13.38 -23.29 16.89
CA ASP A 360 -12.18 -23.95 16.44
C ASP A 360 -11.78 -23.46 15.05
N VAL A 361 -10.47 -23.23 14.86
CA VAL A 361 -9.87 -22.92 13.57
C VAL A 361 -9.96 -24.16 12.68
N THR A 362 -11.16 -24.43 12.18
CA THR A 362 -11.32 -25.38 11.06
C THR A 362 -11.17 -24.62 9.76
N PRO A 363 -10.51 -25.21 8.74
CA PRO A 363 -10.45 -24.62 7.40
C PRO A 363 -11.89 -24.38 6.93
N VAL A 364 -12.22 -23.14 6.60
CA VAL A 364 -13.55 -22.76 6.12
C VAL A 364 -13.77 -23.40 4.76
N THR A 365 -14.52 -24.51 4.73
CA THR A 365 -15.13 -25.04 3.53
C THR A 365 -16.23 -24.09 3.06
N GLU A 366 -16.32 -23.91 1.75
CA GLU A 366 -17.24 -23.05 1.03
C GLU A 366 -18.65 -22.97 1.63
N GLY A 367 -19.04 -21.77 2.07
CA GLY A 367 -20.40 -21.43 2.47
C GLY A 367 -20.64 -19.95 2.22
N VAL A 368 -21.73 -19.64 1.53
CA VAL A 368 -22.23 -18.27 1.31
C VAL A 368 -22.47 -17.63 2.68
N ILE A 369 -21.76 -16.56 2.99
CA ILE A 369 -21.88 -15.85 4.25
C ILE A 369 -22.61 -14.52 3.97
N GLU A 370 -23.83 -14.40 4.50
CA GLU A 370 -24.56 -13.14 4.55
C GLU A 370 -23.97 -12.26 5.65
N GLY A 371 -23.39 -11.10 5.28
CA GLY A 371 -22.96 -10.05 6.21
C GLY A 371 -21.53 -9.56 5.99
N TYR A 372 -21.33 -8.24 6.10
CA TYR A 372 -20.08 -7.52 5.82
C TYR A 372 -18.85 -7.99 6.62
N GLY A 373 -19.02 -8.42 7.86
CA GLY A 373 -17.92 -8.88 8.70
C GLY A 373 -17.30 -10.21 8.28
N ALA A 374 -18.02 -11.01 7.51
CA ALA A 374 -17.58 -12.32 7.06
C ALA A 374 -16.67 -12.26 5.82
N ALA A 375 -16.87 -11.29 4.93
CA ALA A 375 -16.03 -11.08 3.75
C ALA A 375 -14.57 -10.77 4.13
N LEU A 376 -14.35 -10.07 5.25
CA LEU A 376 -12.99 -9.77 5.75
C LEU A 376 -12.26 -11.00 6.30
N LYS A 377 -12.98 -11.94 6.92
CA LYS A 377 -12.39 -13.20 7.45
C LYS A 377 -11.93 -14.13 6.33
N GLN A 378 -12.60 -14.10 5.17
CA GLN A 378 -12.26 -14.94 4.01
C GLN A 378 -10.99 -14.50 3.26
N GLN A 379 -10.49 -13.30 3.51
CA GLN A 379 -9.37 -12.73 2.77
C GLN A 379 -8.03 -12.80 3.52
N ARG A 380 -8.03 -13.21 4.78
CA ARG A 380 -6.79 -13.40 5.54
C ARG A 380 -6.04 -14.62 5.03
N GLU A 381 -4.79 -14.40 4.68
CA GLU A 381 -3.96 -15.40 4.04
C GLU A 381 -2.80 -15.84 4.94
N ASN A 382 -2.40 -17.07 4.78
CA ASN A 382 -1.21 -17.62 5.40
C ASN A 382 -0.19 -17.92 4.32
N VAL A 383 0.54 -16.89 3.87
CA VAL A 383 1.53 -17.00 2.79
C VAL A 383 2.88 -16.42 3.24
N LYS A 384 3.96 -16.95 2.68
CA LYS A 384 5.28 -16.32 2.64
C LYS A 384 5.44 -15.66 1.29
N THR A 385 5.91 -14.41 1.30
CA THR A 385 6.03 -13.57 0.11
C THR A 385 7.46 -13.12 -0.06
N LYS A 386 7.94 -13.06 -1.31
CA LYS A 386 9.22 -12.46 -1.72
C LYS A 386 9.01 -11.59 -2.94
N SER A 387 9.83 -10.55 -3.11
CA SER A 387 9.72 -9.66 -4.26
C SER A 387 11.08 -9.24 -4.82
N MET A 388 11.12 -9.01 -6.13
CA MET A 388 12.33 -8.59 -6.84
C MET A 388 11.97 -7.67 -8.01
N PHE A 389 12.85 -6.74 -8.33
CA PHE A 389 12.75 -5.92 -9.53
C PHE A 389 13.79 -6.33 -10.57
N PHE A 390 13.39 -6.33 -11.83
CA PHE A 390 14.25 -6.68 -12.95
C PHE A 390 14.40 -5.51 -13.90
N ALA A 391 15.62 -5.40 -14.47
CA ALA A 391 15.90 -4.48 -15.56
C ALA A 391 15.26 -4.97 -16.88
N LYS A 392 15.30 -4.10 -17.90
CA LYS A 392 14.72 -4.39 -19.22
C LYS A 392 15.34 -5.59 -19.90
N GLU A 393 16.64 -5.74 -19.79
CA GLU A 393 17.40 -6.74 -20.54
C GLU A 393 17.66 -7.97 -19.67
N LEU A 394 16.97 -9.07 -19.96
CA LEU A 394 17.36 -10.39 -19.52
C LEU A 394 18.06 -11.12 -20.66
N SER A 395 19.19 -11.76 -20.36
CA SER A 395 19.84 -12.64 -21.31
C SER A 395 18.97 -13.88 -21.59
N VAL A 396 19.22 -14.55 -22.71
CA VAL A 396 18.57 -15.84 -23.04
C VAL A 396 18.78 -16.86 -21.91
N GLU A 397 19.99 -16.88 -21.30
CA GLU A 397 20.30 -17.73 -20.17
C GLU A 397 19.42 -17.45 -18.95
N ASN A 398 19.17 -16.16 -18.64
CA ASN A 398 18.29 -15.76 -17.54
C ASN A 398 16.83 -16.17 -17.80
N ILE A 399 16.35 -16.02 -19.04
CA ILE A 399 15.02 -16.48 -19.46
C ILE A 399 14.91 -17.99 -19.29
N THR A 400 15.92 -18.75 -19.73
CA THR A 400 15.97 -20.21 -19.55
C THR A 400 15.95 -20.59 -18.07
N THR A 401 16.71 -19.90 -17.22
CA THR A 401 16.72 -20.12 -15.76
C THR A 401 15.32 -19.91 -15.15
N ILE A 402 14.64 -18.83 -15.48
CA ILE A 402 13.27 -18.55 -15.01
C ILE A 402 12.31 -19.64 -15.52
N THR A 403 12.48 -20.08 -16.77
CA THR A 403 11.67 -21.13 -17.37
C THR A 403 11.81 -22.47 -16.64
N GLU A 404 13.04 -22.88 -16.35
CA GLU A 404 13.29 -24.13 -15.64
C GLU A 404 12.74 -24.08 -14.19
N LEU A 405 12.88 -22.96 -13.50
CA LEU A 405 12.26 -22.78 -12.20
C LEU A 405 10.74 -22.86 -12.27
N ALA A 406 10.12 -22.19 -13.27
CA ALA A 406 8.68 -22.20 -13.45
C ALA A 406 8.11 -23.62 -13.68
N LYS A 407 8.84 -24.48 -14.39
CA LYS A 407 8.46 -25.88 -14.59
C LYS A 407 8.47 -26.72 -13.30
N THR A 408 9.17 -26.25 -12.27
CA THR A 408 9.28 -26.93 -10.97
C THR A 408 8.33 -26.38 -9.92
N MET A 409 7.32 -25.57 -10.31
CA MET A 409 6.37 -24.99 -9.36
C MET A 409 5.73 -26.06 -8.48
N ALA A 410 5.80 -25.87 -7.17
CA ALA A 410 5.38 -26.84 -6.16
C ALA A 410 4.73 -26.14 -4.95
N TYR A 411 4.21 -26.92 -4.03
CA TYR A 411 3.63 -26.46 -2.75
C TYR A 411 2.49 -25.42 -2.92
N GLY A 412 1.82 -25.37 -4.06
CA GLY A 412 0.82 -24.36 -4.35
C GLY A 412 1.38 -22.95 -4.52
N ALA A 413 2.70 -22.84 -4.69
CA ALA A 413 3.34 -21.55 -4.95
C ALA A 413 2.84 -20.94 -6.25
N HIS A 414 2.89 -19.62 -6.32
CA HIS A 414 2.76 -18.88 -7.57
C HIS A 414 3.81 -17.78 -7.68
N ALA A 415 4.11 -17.43 -8.93
CA ALA A 415 4.98 -16.31 -9.24
C ALA A 415 4.24 -15.39 -10.22
N GLU A 416 4.25 -14.10 -9.94
CA GLU A 416 3.65 -13.07 -10.79
C GLU A 416 4.71 -12.09 -11.26
N LEU A 417 4.98 -12.06 -12.56
CA LEU A 417 5.88 -11.13 -13.22
C LEU A 417 5.06 -10.02 -13.87
N THR A 418 4.97 -8.87 -13.22
CA THR A 418 4.16 -7.73 -13.67
C THR A 418 5.02 -6.72 -14.44
N THR A 419 4.49 -6.21 -15.56
CA THR A 419 5.13 -5.13 -16.33
C THR A 419 5.23 -3.86 -15.50
N TYR A 420 6.40 -3.27 -15.57
CA TYR A 420 6.75 -1.98 -14.99
C TYR A 420 7.06 -0.98 -16.13
N GLY A 421 7.84 0.08 -15.89
CA GLY A 421 8.21 1.01 -16.98
C GLY A 421 7.13 2.05 -17.26
N GLY A 422 6.93 2.42 -18.53
CA GLY A 422 6.04 3.52 -18.89
C GLY A 422 6.52 4.86 -18.31
N ILE A 423 5.64 5.65 -17.69
CA ILE A 423 6.03 6.93 -17.08
C ILE A 423 7.07 6.75 -15.97
N LEU A 424 7.06 5.60 -15.27
CA LEU A 424 8.02 5.31 -14.21
C LEU A 424 9.47 5.28 -14.72
N GLU A 425 9.69 4.84 -15.97
CA GLU A 425 11.01 4.82 -16.61
C GLU A 425 11.58 6.23 -16.82
N THR A 426 10.73 7.24 -16.92
CA THR A 426 11.13 8.63 -17.13
C THR A 426 11.29 9.43 -15.84
N GLN A 427 10.87 8.87 -14.71
CA GLN A 427 10.89 9.54 -13.41
C GLN A 427 12.23 9.31 -12.71
N LEU A 428 12.68 10.31 -11.95
CA LEU A 428 13.86 10.20 -11.10
C LEU A 428 13.61 9.22 -9.94
N THR A 429 14.65 8.50 -9.54
CA THR A 429 14.59 7.54 -8.43
C THR A 429 14.41 8.20 -7.06
N ASP A 430 14.64 9.50 -6.98
CA ASP A 430 14.48 10.34 -5.79
C ASP A 430 13.30 11.33 -5.87
N LEU A 431 12.41 11.16 -6.86
CA LEU A 431 11.17 11.95 -6.97
C LEU A 431 10.32 11.85 -5.70
N THR A 432 10.26 10.66 -5.12
CA THR A 432 9.72 10.36 -3.79
C THR A 432 10.69 9.39 -3.10
N ALA A 433 10.42 8.99 -1.88
CA ALA A 433 11.25 8.01 -1.20
C ALA A 433 11.23 6.61 -1.85
N PHE A 434 10.25 6.33 -2.74
CA PHE A 434 10.16 5.10 -3.52
C PHE A 434 11.14 5.11 -4.70
N PRO A 435 12.24 4.30 -4.70
CA PRO A 435 13.32 4.43 -5.67
C PRO A 435 13.14 3.60 -6.94
N HIS A 436 12.25 2.59 -6.94
CA HIS A 436 12.14 1.62 -8.02
C HIS A 436 11.38 2.19 -9.21
N ARG A 437 12.06 2.99 -10.04
CA ARG A 437 11.51 3.74 -11.18
C ARG A 437 12.36 3.51 -12.42
N ASN A 438 13.17 4.47 -12.83
CA ASN A 438 14.06 4.36 -13.99
C ASN A 438 14.93 3.09 -13.92
N GLY A 439 15.06 2.38 -15.04
CA GLY A 439 15.83 1.14 -15.14
C GLY A 439 15.09 -0.11 -14.65
N VAL A 440 13.82 0.01 -14.24
CA VAL A 440 13.00 -1.12 -13.83
C VAL A 440 11.97 -1.44 -14.91
N ALA A 441 11.99 -2.67 -15.42
CA ALA A 441 11.06 -3.13 -16.45
C ALA A 441 9.98 -4.07 -15.90
N TYR A 442 10.31 -4.87 -14.88
CA TYR A 442 9.40 -5.86 -14.31
C TYR A 442 9.54 -5.96 -12.80
N HIS A 443 8.41 -6.24 -12.16
CA HIS A 443 8.33 -6.61 -10.76
C HIS A 443 7.91 -8.08 -10.65
N LEU A 444 8.66 -8.88 -9.91
CA LEU A 444 8.32 -10.27 -9.58
C LEU A 444 7.82 -10.36 -8.16
N LEU A 445 6.65 -10.93 -7.98
CA LEU A 445 6.09 -11.41 -6.73
C LEU A 445 6.18 -12.93 -6.70
N LEU A 446 6.72 -13.48 -5.62
CA LEU A 446 6.71 -14.92 -5.32
C LEU A 446 5.90 -15.14 -4.05
N GLU A 447 4.98 -16.10 -4.06
CA GLU A 447 4.22 -16.48 -2.87
C GLU A 447 4.12 -17.99 -2.74
N VAL A 448 4.18 -18.47 -1.51
CA VAL A 448 3.88 -19.86 -1.16
C VAL A 448 2.91 -19.90 0.02
N PRO A 449 1.78 -20.62 -0.12
CA PRO A 449 0.86 -20.80 0.99
C PRO A 449 1.49 -21.65 2.08
N LEU A 450 1.21 -21.30 3.34
CA LEU A 450 1.65 -22.01 4.53
C LEU A 450 0.44 -22.56 5.29
N THR A 451 0.63 -23.68 5.97
CA THR A 451 -0.44 -24.39 6.69
C THR A 451 -0.44 -24.12 8.20
N GLY A 452 0.65 -23.56 8.73
CA GLY A 452 0.92 -23.46 10.17
C GLY A 452 1.52 -24.74 10.77
N ASN A 453 1.74 -25.78 9.95
CA ASN A 453 2.41 -27.01 10.36
C ASN A 453 3.87 -26.99 9.87
N ALA A 454 4.82 -26.89 10.80
CA ALA A 454 6.23 -26.76 10.48
C ALA A 454 6.76 -27.88 9.55
N THR A 455 6.29 -29.10 9.68
CA THR A 455 6.74 -30.24 8.85
C THR A 455 6.33 -30.06 7.37
N ILE A 456 5.21 -29.38 7.11
CA ILE A 456 4.72 -29.07 5.76
C ILE A 456 5.33 -27.77 5.27
N ASP A 457 5.43 -26.79 6.14
CA ASP A 457 5.84 -25.43 5.80
C ASP A 457 7.33 -25.30 5.56
N GLU A 458 8.18 -26.05 6.28
CA GLU A 458 9.65 -26.00 6.10
C GLU A 458 10.09 -26.34 4.67
N PRO A 459 9.61 -27.42 4.01
CA PRO A 459 9.92 -27.67 2.60
C PRO A 459 9.42 -26.54 1.67
N ALA A 460 8.26 -25.96 1.94
CA ALA A 460 7.71 -24.86 1.14
C ALA A 460 8.54 -23.56 1.30
N LEU A 461 8.99 -23.25 2.50
CA LEU A 461 9.89 -22.14 2.78
C LEU A 461 11.26 -22.33 2.12
N ASN A 462 11.83 -23.52 2.20
CA ASN A 462 13.09 -23.83 1.52
C ASN A 462 12.94 -23.71 0.00
N TYR A 463 11.81 -24.11 -0.55
CA TYR A 463 11.51 -23.99 -1.96
C TYR A 463 11.48 -22.52 -2.43
N ILE A 464 10.73 -21.64 -1.75
CA ILE A 464 10.67 -20.21 -2.13
C ILE A 464 12.02 -19.50 -1.91
N ASN A 465 12.81 -19.92 -0.92
CA ASN A 465 14.17 -19.41 -0.71
C ASN A 465 15.11 -19.82 -1.86
N THR A 466 15.03 -21.06 -2.35
CA THR A 466 15.78 -21.51 -3.52
C THR A 466 15.47 -20.68 -4.78
N TRP A 467 14.19 -20.33 -4.97
CA TRP A 467 13.79 -19.42 -6.04
C TRP A 467 14.44 -18.05 -5.89
N GLU A 468 14.40 -17.48 -4.68
CA GLU A 468 15.01 -16.18 -4.42
C GLU A 468 16.52 -16.23 -4.65
N GLU A 469 17.23 -17.20 -4.08
CA GLU A 469 18.68 -17.36 -4.23
C GLU A 469 19.09 -17.45 -5.69
N THR A 470 18.29 -18.14 -6.52
CA THR A 470 18.54 -18.30 -7.95
C THR A 470 18.27 -17.02 -8.74
N LEU A 471 17.17 -16.31 -8.43
CA LEU A 471 16.73 -15.15 -9.20
C LEU A 471 17.32 -13.82 -8.71
N ARG A 472 17.71 -13.71 -7.44
CA ARG A 472 18.26 -12.48 -6.87
C ARG A 472 19.48 -11.96 -7.65
N PRO A 473 20.44 -12.81 -8.05
CA PRO A 473 21.58 -12.37 -8.87
C PRO A 473 21.21 -11.86 -10.27
N LEU A 474 20.02 -12.23 -10.78
CA LEU A 474 19.50 -11.79 -12.07
C LEU A 474 18.70 -10.50 -11.97
N SER A 475 18.29 -10.13 -10.76
CA SER A 475 17.52 -8.91 -10.46
C SER A 475 18.44 -7.69 -10.34
N ASN A 476 17.84 -6.50 -10.18
CA ASN A 476 18.60 -5.29 -9.86
C ASN A 476 18.93 -5.14 -8.37
N GLY A 477 18.66 -6.16 -7.54
CA GLY A 477 18.87 -6.17 -6.10
C GLY A 477 17.73 -5.54 -5.27
N GLY A 478 16.80 -4.84 -5.93
CA GLY A 478 15.67 -4.18 -5.27
C GLY A 478 14.56 -5.15 -4.85
N SER A 479 13.83 -4.77 -3.81
CA SER A 479 12.59 -5.41 -3.34
C SER A 479 11.53 -4.36 -3.05
N TYR A 480 10.26 -4.73 -3.17
CA TYR A 480 9.15 -3.83 -2.90
C TYR A 480 8.86 -3.78 -1.39
N VAL A 481 8.95 -2.60 -0.78
CA VAL A 481 8.71 -2.42 0.66
C VAL A 481 7.27 -2.74 1.09
N GLY A 482 6.31 -2.71 0.15
CA GLY A 482 4.94 -3.18 0.40
C GLY A 482 4.83 -4.70 0.55
N TYR A 483 5.87 -5.44 0.15
CA TYR A 483 6.01 -6.88 0.33
C TYR A 483 7.22 -7.18 1.22
N GLU A 484 7.18 -6.66 2.47
CA GLU A 484 8.24 -6.86 3.45
C GLU A 484 8.60 -8.34 3.60
N ASP A 485 9.91 -8.63 3.67
CA ASP A 485 10.45 -9.99 3.82
C ASP A 485 11.50 -10.02 4.93
N GLU A 486 11.21 -10.78 5.99
CA GLU A 486 12.10 -10.94 7.14
C GLU A 486 13.44 -11.61 6.82
N ASP A 487 13.54 -12.33 5.69
CA ASP A 487 14.75 -13.06 5.29
C ASP A 487 15.74 -12.18 4.52
N LEU A 488 15.39 -10.95 4.14
CA LEU A 488 16.30 -10.05 3.44
C LEU A 488 17.53 -9.73 4.29
N THR A 489 18.72 -9.97 3.74
CA THR A 489 19.99 -9.71 4.40
C THR A 489 20.23 -8.22 4.64
N ASN A 490 19.81 -7.37 3.71
CA ASN A 490 19.94 -5.91 3.78
C ASN A 490 18.64 -5.23 3.35
N PRO A 491 17.59 -5.28 4.20
CA PRO A 491 16.28 -4.79 3.84
C PRO A 491 16.27 -3.30 3.48
N GLY A 492 16.99 -2.46 4.23
CA GLY A 492 17.04 -1.03 3.96
C GLY A 492 17.56 -0.71 2.56
N LEU A 493 18.65 -1.35 2.14
CA LEU A 493 19.20 -1.14 0.80
C LEU A 493 18.30 -1.73 -0.29
N SER A 494 17.74 -2.92 -0.06
CA SER A 494 16.85 -3.57 -1.03
C SER A 494 15.56 -2.77 -1.26
N TYR A 495 14.99 -2.15 -0.21
CA TYR A 495 13.76 -1.37 -0.34
C TYR A 495 13.99 0.05 -0.84
N PHE A 496 15.06 0.72 -0.39
CA PHE A 496 15.21 2.16 -0.57
C PHE A 496 16.41 2.56 -1.44
N GLY A 497 17.27 1.62 -1.81
CA GLY A 497 18.40 1.89 -2.69
C GLY A 497 19.22 3.11 -2.25
N GLY A 498 19.45 4.04 -3.19
CA GLY A 498 20.16 5.30 -2.94
C GLY A 498 19.45 6.27 -1.99
N ASN A 499 18.15 6.08 -1.73
CA ASN A 499 17.36 6.96 -0.87
C ASN A 499 17.51 6.64 0.63
N LEU A 500 18.13 5.50 0.97
CA LEU A 500 18.22 4.99 2.34
C LEU A 500 18.85 6.00 3.32
N GLU A 501 19.97 6.62 2.96
CA GLU A 501 20.67 7.54 3.87
C GLU A 501 19.88 8.83 4.11
N THR A 502 19.19 9.33 3.10
CA THR A 502 18.26 10.47 3.24
C THR A 502 17.10 10.11 4.18
N LEU A 503 16.53 8.91 4.04
CA LEU A 503 15.47 8.42 4.92
C LEU A 503 15.91 8.32 6.38
N LYS A 504 17.15 7.85 6.65
CA LYS A 504 17.72 7.81 8.01
C LYS A 504 17.87 9.20 8.63
N GLN A 505 18.27 10.19 7.81
CA GLN A 505 18.37 11.58 8.29
C GLN A 505 17.00 12.16 8.64
N ILE A 506 15.99 11.90 7.81
CA ILE A 506 14.61 12.35 8.06
C ILE A 506 14.02 11.63 9.28
N ASP A 507 14.24 10.35 9.41
CA ASP A 507 13.83 9.54 10.56
C ASP A 507 14.42 10.12 11.86
N SER A 508 15.73 10.35 11.89
CA SER A 508 16.41 10.96 13.04
C SER A 508 15.91 12.38 13.39
N LYS A 509 15.37 13.11 12.41
CA LYS A 509 14.79 14.45 12.63
C LYS A 509 13.40 14.38 13.25
N TYR A 510 12.53 13.49 12.76
CA TYR A 510 11.12 13.44 13.15
C TYR A 510 10.82 12.39 14.22
N ASP A 511 11.69 11.40 14.37
CA ASP A 511 11.65 10.38 15.44
C ASP A 511 13.03 10.14 16.10
N PRO A 512 13.63 11.17 16.73
CA PRO A 512 14.98 11.10 17.31
C PRO A 512 15.13 10.04 18.42
N ASN A 513 14.02 9.60 19.00
CA ASN A 513 13.97 8.60 20.07
C ASN A 513 13.60 7.20 19.55
N ASN A 514 13.46 7.03 18.23
CA ASN A 514 13.07 5.78 17.60
C ASN A 514 11.78 5.18 18.22
N VAL A 515 10.78 6.04 18.41
CA VAL A 515 9.48 5.71 18.99
C VAL A 515 8.68 4.81 18.05
N PHE A 516 8.75 5.08 16.74
CA PHE A 516 8.14 4.29 15.68
C PHE A 516 9.10 3.19 15.17
N ASN A 517 9.40 2.23 16.00
CA ASN A 517 10.36 1.15 15.71
C ASN A 517 9.66 -0.13 15.26
N ALA A 518 8.76 -0.03 14.30
CA ALA A 518 8.03 -1.18 13.77
C ALA A 518 8.78 -1.89 12.63
N GLY A 519 8.69 -3.22 12.60
CA GLY A 519 9.20 -4.04 11.51
C GLY A 519 10.71 -3.98 11.29
N GLN A 520 11.11 -3.85 10.04
CA GLN A 520 12.52 -3.71 9.65
C GLN A 520 12.92 -2.23 9.75
N SER A 521 13.58 -1.86 10.85
CA SER A 521 14.09 -0.51 11.09
C SER A 521 15.12 -0.10 10.02
N LEU A 522 15.13 1.20 9.66
CA LEU A 522 16.12 1.79 8.75
C LEU A 522 17.57 1.63 9.26
N ASN A 523 17.73 1.52 10.56
CA ASN A 523 19.00 1.40 11.26
C ASN A 523 19.39 -0.05 11.59
N GLN A 524 18.64 -1.06 11.13
CA GLN A 524 19.01 -2.45 11.33
C GLN A 524 20.33 -2.75 10.59
N THR A 525 21.40 -2.85 11.34
CA THR A 525 22.64 -3.49 10.89
C THR A 525 22.51 -4.98 11.14
N THR A 526 22.19 -5.76 10.12
CA THR A 526 22.44 -7.19 10.18
C THR A 526 23.96 -7.43 10.32
N PRO A 527 24.41 -8.44 11.09
CA PRO A 527 25.82 -8.78 11.15
C PRO A 527 26.32 -9.04 9.71
N SER A 528 27.41 -8.36 9.35
CA SER A 528 28.08 -8.46 8.06
C SER A 528 28.22 -9.89 7.58
N LEU A 529 27.36 -10.33 6.69
CA LEU A 529 27.72 -11.32 5.70
C LEU A 529 28.30 -10.53 4.54
N THR A 530 29.52 -10.79 4.24
CA THR A 530 30.45 -10.17 3.26
C THR A 530 29.76 -9.42 2.11
N THR A 531 30.10 -8.15 1.98
CA THR A 531 29.61 -7.12 1.06
C THR A 531 29.80 -7.39 -0.43
N ASP A 532 30.14 -8.60 -0.85
CA ASP A 532 30.63 -8.89 -2.20
C ASP A 532 29.55 -9.39 -3.18
N LYS A 533 28.26 -9.42 -2.81
CA LYS A 533 27.23 -10.00 -3.69
C LYS A 533 26.02 -9.12 -4.03
N CYS A 534 26.04 -7.83 -3.72
CA CYS A 534 24.99 -6.93 -4.20
C CYS A 534 25.61 -5.86 -5.12
N PRO A 535 25.57 -6.01 -6.44
CA PRO A 535 25.96 -4.94 -7.35
C PRO A 535 24.80 -3.93 -7.47
N PHE A 536 24.45 -3.27 -6.37
CA PHE A 536 23.66 -2.06 -6.47
C PHE A 536 24.62 -0.96 -6.94
N ILE A 537 24.60 -0.65 -8.21
CA ILE A 537 25.32 0.51 -8.75
C ILE A 537 24.62 1.75 -8.21
N ALA A 538 25.18 2.33 -7.14
CA ALA A 538 24.88 3.71 -6.78
C ALA A 538 25.11 4.55 -8.03
N GLY A 539 24.10 5.34 -8.46
CA GLY A 539 24.02 6.10 -9.67
C GLY A 539 25.34 6.59 -10.27
N GLY A 540 26.00 5.72 -11.02
CA GLY A 540 27.08 6.05 -11.92
C GLY A 540 26.53 5.97 -13.33
N ASP A 541 26.75 7.01 -14.11
CA ASP A 541 26.40 7.04 -15.53
C ASP A 541 26.80 5.74 -16.23
N PRO A 542 25.93 5.17 -17.08
CA PRO A 542 26.30 4.02 -17.89
C PRO A 542 27.50 4.37 -18.76
N PRO A 543 28.52 3.50 -18.83
CA PRO A 543 29.71 3.79 -19.61
C PRO A 543 29.35 3.87 -21.09
N GLY A 544 29.37 5.09 -21.65
CA GLY A 544 29.36 5.28 -23.10
C GLY A 544 28.42 6.30 -23.72
N ARG A 545 27.67 7.10 -22.99
CA ARG A 545 27.00 8.26 -23.61
C ARG A 545 27.90 9.49 -23.53
N ARG A 546 28.50 9.83 -24.67
CA ARG A 546 29.05 11.19 -24.91
C ARG A 546 27.90 12.20 -24.71
N SER A 547 28.11 13.16 -23.83
CA SER A 547 27.23 14.29 -23.63
C SER A 547 27.10 15.06 -24.95
N THR A 548 26.04 14.83 -25.72
CA THR A 548 25.56 15.81 -26.68
C THR A 548 24.76 16.81 -25.87
N GLY A 549 25.35 17.95 -25.57
CA GLY A 549 24.69 19.05 -24.92
C GLY A 549 23.43 19.42 -25.70
N VAL A 550 22.28 19.18 -25.09
CA VAL A 550 21.01 19.72 -25.56
C VAL A 550 21.09 21.23 -25.31
N LYS A 551 21.32 22.00 -26.35
CA LYS A 551 21.11 23.44 -26.33
C LYS A 551 19.62 23.68 -26.09
N ILE A 552 19.29 24.18 -24.90
CA ILE A 552 17.95 24.68 -24.60
C ILE A 552 17.71 25.85 -25.56
N ASN A 553 16.71 25.71 -26.40
CA ASN A 553 16.30 26.73 -27.34
C ASN A 553 15.74 27.93 -26.55
N GLU A 554 16.21 29.14 -26.83
CA GLU A 554 15.81 30.38 -26.15
C GLU A 554 14.29 30.63 -26.14
N ASN A 555 13.55 30.02 -27.07
CA ASN A 555 12.08 30.07 -27.10
C ASN A 555 11.38 29.33 -25.93
N SER A 556 12.05 28.40 -25.25
CA SER A 556 11.47 27.70 -24.08
C SER A 556 11.51 28.56 -22.82
N LEU A 557 12.46 29.46 -22.70
CA LEU A 557 12.54 30.42 -21.58
C LEU A 557 11.45 31.50 -21.68
N VAL A 558 11.05 31.90 -22.87
CA VAL A 558 10.00 32.89 -23.08
C VAL A 558 8.63 32.35 -22.66
N TYR A 559 8.37 31.08 -22.90
CA TYR A 559 7.10 30.44 -22.48
C TYR A 559 6.97 30.32 -20.96
N ILE A 560 8.06 29.97 -20.28
CA ILE A 560 8.05 29.86 -18.79
C ILE A 560 7.88 31.25 -18.15
N THR A 561 8.50 32.28 -18.72
CA THR A 561 8.35 33.67 -18.22
C THR A 561 6.95 34.22 -18.45
N GLN A 562 6.29 33.88 -19.54
CA GLN A 562 4.90 34.30 -19.81
C GLN A 562 3.91 33.61 -18.88
N ILE A 563 4.10 32.32 -18.55
CA ILE A 563 3.26 31.60 -17.57
C ILE A 563 3.42 32.18 -16.17
N LEU A 564 4.65 32.50 -15.76
CA LEU A 564 4.91 33.14 -14.45
C LEU A 564 4.32 34.55 -14.36
N LEU A 565 4.36 35.34 -15.43
CA LEU A 565 3.73 36.67 -15.44
C LEU A 565 2.19 36.61 -15.39
N THR A 566 1.58 35.60 -16.01
CA THR A 566 0.13 35.43 -16.00
C THR A 566 -0.35 34.99 -14.61
N ILE A 567 0.42 34.16 -13.91
CA ILE A 567 0.11 33.75 -12.53
C ILE A 567 0.22 34.93 -11.55
N VAL A 568 1.21 35.79 -11.71
CA VAL A 568 1.37 36.99 -10.86
C VAL A 568 0.27 38.03 -11.11
N LEU A 569 -0.25 38.12 -12.34
CA LEU A 569 -1.38 39.02 -12.65
C LEU A 569 -2.75 38.49 -12.14
N LEU A 570 -2.90 37.18 -11.99
CA LEU A 570 -4.12 36.55 -11.43
C LEU A 570 -4.15 36.57 -9.90
N ILE A 571 -3.04 36.79 -9.22
CA ILE A 571 -2.96 36.89 -7.75
C ILE A 571 -3.23 38.33 -7.27
N ASN A 572 -3.17 39.34 -8.16
CA ASN A 572 -3.38 40.75 -7.83
C ASN A 572 -4.70 41.35 -8.39
N LEU A 573 -5.65 40.53 -8.80
CA LEU A 573 -7.06 40.84 -9.09
C LEU A 573 -7.97 40.06 -8.13
#